data_d9d42db6748a27147b938fd99378f2c9
#
_entry.id   d9d42db6748a27147b938fd99378f2c9
#
_cell.length_a   1.000
_cell.length_b   1.000
_cell.length_c   1.000
_cell.angle_alpha   90.00
_cell.angle_beta   90.00
_cell.angle_gamma   90.00
#
_symmetry.space_group_name_H-M   'P 1'
#
loop_
_entity.id
_entity.type
_entity.pdbx_description
1 polymer ?
#
loop_
_entity_poly.entity_id
_entity_poly.type
_entity_poly.pdbx_seq_one_letter_code
_entity_poly.pdbx_strand_id
1 'polypeptide(L)'
;MTFTLHGLATGADAALTLAQRLFLYLPLQHAESAAMQEESIAAYRRLLADAPDQQRELFQSVLQFAEQHREIIQRFGRFPHRNAALSRRSTPEELEFLEKGLEKKAPQSEHDLRR
;
A
#
# COMPACT_ATOMS: atom_id res chain seq x y z
N MET A 1 10.50 9.19 5.05
CA MET A 1 9.15 9.64 5.42
C MET A 1 9.02 11.16 5.50
N THR A 2 9.89 11.82 6.25
CA THR A 2 9.88 13.28 6.37
C THR A 2 9.98 13.99 5.01
N PHE A 3 10.83 13.50 4.14
CA PHE A 3 11.00 14.06 2.79
C PHE A 3 9.69 13.98 1.99
N THR A 4 8.98 12.85 2.06
CA THR A 4 7.71 12.66 1.37
C THR A 4 6.66 13.65 1.87
N LEU A 5 6.54 13.78 3.20
CA LEU A 5 5.56 14.69 3.81
C LEU A 5 5.87 16.14 3.46
N HIS A 6 7.15 16.53 3.42
CA HIS A 6 7.55 17.87 3.01
C HIS A 6 7.11 18.16 1.58
N GLY A 7 7.35 17.21 0.66
CA GLY A 7 6.91 17.35 -0.72
C GLY A 7 5.41 17.52 -0.85
N LEU A 8 4.62 16.76 -0.08
CA LEU A 8 3.17 16.87 -0.09
C LEU A 8 2.71 18.22 0.47
N ALA A 9 3.31 18.66 1.57
CA ALA A 9 2.93 19.90 2.23
C ALA A 9 3.22 21.11 1.37
N THR A 10 4.28 21.08 0.56
CA THR A 10 4.65 22.19 -0.32
C THR A 10 4.02 22.12 -1.71
N GLY A 11 3.34 21.00 -2.03
CA GLY A 11 2.77 20.79 -3.36
C GLY A 11 3.80 20.47 -4.43
N ALA A 12 5.05 20.20 -4.04
CA ALA A 12 6.14 19.93 -4.97
C ALA A 12 5.88 18.63 -5.78
N ASP A 13 5.13 17.68 -5.22
CA ASP A 13 4.81 16.43 -5.90
C ASP A 13 4.02 16.65 -7.19
N ALA A 14 3.22 17.72 -7.27
CA ALA A 14 2.42 17.99 -8.45
C ALA A 14 3.27 18.29 -9.69
N ALA A 15 4.52 18.73 -9.51
CA ALA A 15 5.43 19.02 -10.61
C ALA A 15 6.17 17.78 -11.12
N LEU A 16 6.04 16.64 -10.45
CA LEU A 16 6.72 15.40 -10.80
C LEU A 16 5.93 14.60 -11.84
N THR A 17 6.62 13.73 -12.57
CA THR A 17 5.92 12.78 -13.45
C THR A 17 5.10 11.80 -12.61
N LEU A 18 4.16 11.11 -13.24
CA LEU A 18 3.34 10.11 -12.54
C LEU A 18 4.20 9.01 -11.92
N ALA A 19 5.22 8.54 -12.64
CA ALA A 19 6.13 7.52 -12.12
C ALA A 19 6.92 8.01 -10.91
N GLN A 20 7.43 9.25 -10.98
CA GLN A 20 8.17 9.85 -9.85
C GLN A 20 7.25 10.03 -8.64
N ARG A 21 6.01 10.43 -8.85
CA ARG A 21 5.02 10.57 -7.80
C ARG A 21 4.74 9.22 -7.14
N LEU A 22 4.62 8.16 -7.93
CA LEU A 22 4.40 6.82 -7.41
C LEU A 22 5.51 6.43 -6.42
N PHE A 23 6.78 6.63 -6.81
CA PHE A 23 7.92 6.34 -5.93
C PHE A 23 7.91 7.21 -4.68
N LEU A 24 7.56 8.48 -4.82
CA LEU A 24 7.51 9.41 -3.68
C LEU A 24 6.50 8.94 -2.62
N TYR A 25 5.40 8.33 -3.05
CA TYR A 25 4.32 7.93 -2.15
C TYR A 25 4.51 6.57 -1.49
N LEU A 26 5.44 5.74 -1.99
CA LEU A 26 5.67 4.40 -1.43
C LEU A 26 5.96 4.39 0.07
N PRO A 27 6.79 5.30 0.63
CA PRO A 27 7.03 5.30 2.07
C PRO A 27 5.76 5.48 2.89
N LEU A 28 4.78 6.25 2.38
CA LEU A 28 3.50 6.43 3.05
C LEU A 28 2.72 5.12 3.10
N GLN A 29 2.66 4.40 1.97
CA GLN A 29 1.95 3.15 1.86
C GLN A 29 2.53 2.06 2.75
N HIS A 30 3.84 2.08 2.97
CA HIS A 30 4.54 1.06 3.76
C HIS A 30 4.70 1.44 5.24
N ALA A 31 4.17 2.58 5.66
CA ALA A 31 4.28 3.02 7.06
C ALA A 31 3.25 2.32 7.95
N GLU A 32 3.69 1.88 9.11
CA GLU A 32 2.80 1.31 10.12
C GLU A 32 2.17 2.42 10.97
N SER A 33 1.44 3.31 10.31
CA SER A 33 0.83 4.50 10.91
C SER A 33 -0.48 4.79 10.20
N ALA A 34 -1.58 4.89 10.95
CA ALA A 34 -2.88 5.20 10.40
C ALA A 34 -2.88 6.55 9.67
N ALA A 35 -2.22 7.56 10.25
CA ALA A 35 -2.15 8.89 9.63
C ALA A 35 -1.42 8.84 8.30
N MET A 36 -0.30 8.10 8.22
CA MET A 36 0.45 7.96 6.97
C MET A 36 -0.34 7.18 5.93
N GLN A 37 -1.12 6.20 6.34
CA GLN A 37 -1.98 5.44 5.42
C GLN A 37 -3.05 6.34 4.80
N GLU A 38 -3.65 7.24 5.58
CA GLU A 38 -4.62 8.19 5.04
C GLU A 38 -3.98 9.15 4.03
N GLU A 39 -2.76 9.62 4.31
CA GLU A 39 -2.00 10.43 3.36
C GLU A 39 -1.70 9.66 2.08
N SER A 40 -1.36 8.39 2.21
CA SER A 40 -1.13 7.49 1.08
C SER A 40 -2.37 7.42 0.17
N ILE A 41 -3.53 7.17 0.76
CA ILE A 41 -4.78 7.07 -0.01
C ILE A 41 -5.07 8.38 -0.75
N ALA A 42 -4.95 9.51 -0.08
CA ALA A 42 -5.19 10.82 -0.69
C ALA A 42 -4.22 11.06 -1.86
N ALA A 43 -2.94 10.72 -1.68
CA ALA A 43 -1.93 10.90 -2.71
C ALA A 43 -2.21 10.02 -3.94
N TYR A 44 -2.56 8.75 -3.73
CA TYR A 44 -2.85 7.84 -4.84
C TYR A 44 -4.15 8.18 -5.55
N ARG A 45 -5.14 8.73 -4.84
CA ARG A 45 -6.36 9.23 -5.48
C ARG A 45 -6.07 10.38 -6.43
N ARG A 46 -5.20 11.31 -6.02
CA ARG A 46 -4.77 12.40 -6.89
C ARG A 46 -4.00 11.88 -8.10
N LEU A 47 -3.14 10.90 -7.87
CA LEU A 47 -2.37 10.27 -8.95
C LEU A 47 -3.30 9.64 -9.99
N LEU A 48 -4.33 8.93 -9.54
CA LEU A 48 -5.32 8.32 -10.42
C LEU A 48 -6.10 9.40 -11.20
N ALA A 49 -6.48 10.48 -10.53
CA ALA A 49 -7.23 11.57 -11.17
C ALA A 49 -6.42 12.23 -12.27
N ASP A 50 -5.10 12.31 -12.10
CA ASP A 50 -4.19 12.94 -13.09
C ASP A 50 -3.74 11.95 -14.18
N ALA A 51 -4.05 10.66 -14.03
CA ALA A 51 -3.58 9.64 -14.97
C ALA A 51 -4.32 9.71 -16.32
N PRO A 52 -3.61 9.56 -17.44
CA PRO A 52 -4.26 9.42 -18.74
C PRO A 52 -5.13 8.16 -18.79
N ASP A 53 -6.16 8.18 -19.64
CA ASP A 53 -7.08 7.04 -19.76
C ASP A 53 -6.37 5.71 -19.99
N GLN A 54 -5.29 5.72 -20.76
CA GLN A 54 -4.51 4.52 -21.07
C GLN A 54 -3.84 3.90 -19.83
N GLN A 55 -3.65 4.69 -18.76
CA GLN A 55 -2.96 4.27 -17.55
C GLN A 55 -3.89 4.17 -16.33
N ARG A 56 -5.17 4.51 -16.51
CA ARG A 56 -6.12 4.54 -15.39
C ARG A 56 -6.24 3.19 -14.69
N GLU A 57 -6.33 2.12 -15.45
CA GLU A 57 -6.46 0.78 -14.89
C GLU A 57 -5.26 0.41 -14.02
N LEU A 58 -4.05 0.76 -14.47
CA LEU A 58 -2.85 0.54 -13.69
C LEU A 58 -2.90 1.30 -12.36
N PHE A 59 -3.24 2.58 -12.41
CA PHE A 59 -3.26 3.40 -11.19
C PHE A 59 -4.45 3.07 -10.28
N GLN A 60 -5.54 2.54 -10.82
CA GLN A 60 -6.61 1.97 -10.01
C GLN A 60 -6.12 0.77 -9.19
N SER A 61 -5.33 -0.11 -9.81
CA SER A 61 -4.73 -1.24 -9.11
C SER A 61 -3.79 -0.79 -8.00
N VAL A 62 -2.99 0.24 -8.26
CA VAL A 62 -2.09 0.82 -7.26
C VAL A 62 -2.89 1.38 -6.07
N LEU A 63 -3.99 2.08 -6.36
CA LEU A 63 -4.86 2.60 -5.29
C LEU A 63 -5.47 1.46 -4.47
N GLN A 64 -5.90 0.39 -5.11
CA GLN A 64 -6.44 -0.77 -4.40
C GLN A 64 -5.43 -1.39 -3.45
N PHE A 65 -4.16 -1.49 -3.85
CA PHE A 65 -3.10 -1.95 -2.96
C PHE A 65 -2.94 -1.02 -1.75
N ALA A 66 -2.99 0.28 -1.98
CA ALA A 66 -2.91 1.25 -0.88
C ALA A 66 -4.09 1.10 0.08
N GLU A 67 -5.28 0.88 -0.44
CA GLU A 67 -6.48 0.67 0.37
C GLU A 67 -6.37 -0.61 1.21
N GLN A 68 -5.82 -1.68 0.65
CA GLN A 68 -5.58 -2.92 1.38
C GLN A 68 -4.58 -2.73 2.52
N HIS A 69 -3.51 -1.99 2.28
CA HIS A 69 -2.52 -1.67 3.32
C HIS A 69 -3.16 -0.86 4.44
N ARG A 70 -3.99 0.15 4.09
CA ARG A 70 -4.70 0.94 5.08
C ARG A 70 -5.62 0.07 5.94
N GLU A 71 -6.34 -0.86 5.32
CA GLU A 71 -7.25 -1.76 6.03
C GLU A 71 -6.49 -2.60 7.06
N ILE A 72 -5.34 -3.12 6.71
CA ILE A 72 -4.50 -3.90 7.63
C ILE A 72 -4.06 -3.05 8.81
N ILE A 73 -3.63 -1.81 8.57
CA ILE A 73 -3.20 -0.91 9.63
C ILE A 73 -4.39 -0.51 10.51
N GLN A 74 -5.57 -0.29 9.95
CA GLN A 74 -6.77 0.01 10.73
C GLN A 74 -7.14 -1.15 11.64
N ARG A 75 -6.95 -2.39 11.17
CA ARG A 75 -7.30 -3.60 11.91
C ARG A 75 -6.27 -3.96 12.98
N PHE A 76 -4.99 -3.91 12.65
CA PHE A 76 -3.92 -4.42 13.51
C PHE A 76 -2.98 -3.34 14.05
N GLY A 77 -2.97 -2.15 13.48
CA GLY A 77 -2.02 -1.08 13.84
C GLY A 77 -0.61 -1.32 13.28
N ARG A 78 -0.40 -2.43 12.61
CA ARG A 78 0.90 -2.81 12.03
C ARG A 78 0.66 -3.84 10.93
N PHE A 79 1.73 -4.17 10.19
CA PHE A 79 1.69 -5.21 9.17
C PHE A 79 2.14 -6.54 9.78
N PRO A 80 1.21 -7.49 10.03
CA PRO A 80 1.57 -8.76 10.68
C PRO A 80 2.64 -9.56 9.93
N HIS A 81 2.70 -9.45 8.60
CA HIS A 81 3.69 -10.17 7.80
C HIS A 81 5.14 -9.75 8.09
N ARG A 82 5.35 -8.63 8.78
CA ARG A 82 6.68 -8.18 9.20
C ARG A 82 7.07 -8.68 10.59
N ASN A 83 6.13 -9.32 11.30
CA ASN A 83 6.36 -9.69 12.71
C ASN A 83 7.58 -10.60 12.86
N ALA A 84 7.71 -11.64 12.04
CA ALA A 84 8.84 -12.55 12.12
C ALA A 84 10.17 -11.85 11.87
N ALA A 85 10.24 -11.03 10.84
CA ALA A 85 11.46 -10.30 10.49
C ALA A 85 11.87 -9.29 11.56
N LEU A 86 10.90 -8.73 12.28
CA LEU A 86 11.13 -7.73 13.32
C LEU A 86 11.12 -8.33 14.72
N SER A 87 11.11 -9.67 14.84
CA SER A 87 11.07 -10.39 16.12
C SER A 87 9.90 -9.98 17.00
N ARG A 88 8.76 -9.70 16.38
CA ARG A 88 7.51 -9.37 17.09
C ARG A 88 6.64 -10.61 17.19
N ARG A 89 5.97 -10.77 18.33
CA ARG A 89 5.02 -11.86 18.51
C ARG A 89 3.71 -11.54 17.81
N SER A 90 3.17 -12.50 17.05
CA SER A 90 1.87 -12.35 16.40
C SER A 90 0.75 -12.70 17.38
N THR A 91 -0.35 -11.93 17.32
CA THR A 91 -1.56 -12.27 18.06
C THR A 91 -2.28 -13.42 17.37
N PRO A 92 -3.22 -14.13 18.05
CA PRO A 92 -4.01 -15.17 17.39
C PRO A 92 -4.75 -14.65 16.14
N GLU A 93 -5.27 -13.44 16.18
CA GLU A 93 -5.96 -12.85 15.03
C GLU A 93 -5.00 -12.57 13.88
N GLU A 94 -3.79 -12.13 14.19
CA GLU A 94 -2.76 -11.92 13.18
C GLU A 94 -2.32 -13.24 12.53
N LEU A 95 -2.19 -14.30 13.33
CA LEU A 95 -1.86 -15.62 12.79
C LEU A 95 -2.93 -16.13 11.86
N GLU A 96 -4.20 -15.96 12.23
CA GLU A 96 -5.32 -16.33 11.38
C GLU A 96 -5.31 -15.53 10.08
N PHE A 97 -5.07 -14.24 10.16
CA PHE A 97 -4.98 -13.37 8.99
C PHE A 97 -3.86 -13.83 8.03
N LEU A 98 -2.68 -14.12 8.57
CA LEU A 98 -1.54 -14.58 7.76
C LEU A 98 -1.84 -15.92 7.09
N GLU A 99 -2.46 -16.83 7.82
CA GLU A 99 -2.83 -18.15 7.29
C GLU A 99 -3.83 -18.02 6.14
N LYS A 100 -4.86 -17.21 6.30
CA LYS A 100 -5.85 -16.96 5.25
C LYS A 100 -5.25 -16.30 4.03
N GLY A 101 -4.32 -15.38 4.24
CA GLY A 101 -3.60 -14.72 3.16
C GLY A 101 -2.78 -15.71 2.33
N LEU A 102 -2.11 -16.64 2.99
CA LEU A 102 -1.35 -17.67 2.32
C LEU A 102 -2.26 -18.63 1.54
N GLU A 103 -3.39 -19.03 2.13
CA GLU A 103 -4.36 -19.88 1.46
C GLU A 103 -4.90 -19.25 0.19
N LYS A 104 -5.19 -17.94 0.22
CA LYS A 104 -5.67 -17.23 -0.95
C LYS A 104 -4.62 -17.14 -2.05
N LYS A 105 -3.37 -16.90 -1.67
CA LYS A 105 -2.28 -16.74 -2.65
C LYS A 105 -1.89 -18.06 -3.29
N ALA A 106 -1.78 -19.13 -2.51
CA ALA A 106 -1.32 -20.43 -3.01
C ALA A 106 -2.20 -20.95 -4.16
N PRO A 107 -3.54 -21.01 -4.02
CA PRO A 107 -4.39 -21.47 -5.13
C PRO A 107 -4.30 -20.57 -6.36
N GLN A 108 -4.21 -19.28 -6.17
CA GLN A 108 -4.07 -18.35 -7.29
C GLN A 108 -2.78 -18.55 -8.04
N SER A 109 -1.69 -18.71 -7.31
CA SER A 109 -0.37 -18.92 -7.90
C SER A 109 -0.33 -20.23 -8.71
N GLU A 110 -0.88 -21.29 -8.18
CA GLU A 110 -0.97 -22.57 -8.89
C GLU A 110 -1.81 -22.47 -10.15
N HIS A 111 -2.93 -21.77 -10.05
CA HIS A 111 -3.82 -21.55 -11.19
C HIS A 111 -3.11 -20.79 -12.31
N ASP A 112 -2.39 -19.74 -11.94
CA ASP A 112 -1.64 -18.93 -12.90
C ASP A 112 -0.52 -19.74 -13.56
N LEU A 113 0.17 -20.57 -12.80
CA LEU A 113 1.24 -21.41 -13.32
C LEU A 113 0.73 -22.46 -14.31
N ARG A 114 -0.49 -22.92 -14.13
CA ARG A 114 -1.09 -23.92 -15.01
C ARG A 114 -1.60 -23.34 -16.33
N ARG A 115 -1.72 -22.05 -16.40
CA ARG A 115 -2.12 -21.37 -17.63
C ARG A 115 -0.96 -21.22 -18.60
#